data_e17f671c2a70c9aeb182a1f11e60d048
#
_entry.id   e17f671c2a70c9aeb182a1f11e60d048
#
_cell.length_a   1.000
_cell.length_b   1.000
_cell.length_c   1.000
_cell.angle_alpha   90.00
_cell.angle_beta   90.00
_cell.angle_gamma   90.00
#
_symmetry.space_group_name_H-M   'P 1'
#
loop_
_entity.id
_entity.type
_entity.pdbx_description
1 polymer ?
#
loop_
_entity_poly.entity_id
_entity_poly.type
_entity_poly.pdbx_seq_one_letter_code
_entity_poly.pdbx_strand_id
1 'polypeptide(L)'
;MELEPVEQRILGSLLEKQVTVPASYPLTISSLRTACNQTSSREPVMELDERTVEQTARALKDQGLLRIVWSDTGRRTLKYHQTLSEILDLADDERAVLTVLLLRGPQTAGELRARTERLHPFTDRTEVEACLERMHRRDQPLVQQLERRPGRQDHRWVHLL
;
A
#
# COMPACT_ATOMS: atom_id res chain seq x y z
N MET A 1 10.36 9.77 -6.24
CA MET A 1 9.79 8.46 -6.64
C MET A 1 8.41 8.73 -7.23
N GLU A 2 8.12 8.11 -8.33
CA GLU A 2 6.82 8.26 -8.98
C GLU A 2 6.35 6.88 -9.45
N LEU A 3 5.29 6.39 -8.82
CA LEU A 3 4.77 5.05 -9.09
C LEU A 3 3.60 5.09 -10.07
N GLU A 4 3.63 4.22 -11.06
CA GLU A 4 2.51 4.00 -11.96
C GLU A 4 1.35 3.28 -11.25
N PRO A 5 0.11 3.40 -11.76
CA PRO A 5 -1.05 2.79 -11.09
C PRO A 5 -0.92 1.30 -10.77
N VAL A 6 -0.37 0.50 -11.67
CA VAL A 6 -0.19 -0.94 -11.42
C VAL A 6 0.89 -1.18 -10.38
N GLU A 7 1.95 -0.36 -10.37
CA GLU A 7 2.99 -0.42 -9.33
C GLU A 7 2.41 -0.10 -7.95
N GLN A 8 1.58 0.93 -7.86
CA GLN A 8 0.88 1.28 -6.63
C GLN A 8 0.00 0.14 -6.13
N ARG A 9 -0.73 -0.51 -7.04
CA ARG A 9 -1.60 -1.63 -6.70
C ARG A 9 -0.79 -2.82 -6.17
N ILE A 10 0.32 -3.14 -6.79
CA ILE A 10 1.17 -4.26 -6.37
C ILE A 10 1.77 -3.98 -4.99
N LEU A 11 2.37 -2.83 -4.79
CA LEU A 11 3.00 -2.49 -3.51
C LEU A 11 1.96 -2.37 -2.39
N GLY A 12 0.83 -1.73 -2.66
CA GLY A 12 -0.26 -1.63 -1.69
C GLY A 12 -0.80 -3.00 -1.29
N SER A 13 -0.97 -3.90 -2.26
CA SER A 13 -1.45 -5.26 -2.01
C SER A 13 -0.46 -6.06 -1.16
N LEU A 14 0.84 -5.96 -1.45
CA LEU A 14 1.87 -6.63 -0.66
C LEU A 14 1.93 -6.08 0.78
N LEU A 15 1.88 -4.76 0.94
CA LEU A 15 1.84 -4.14 2.26
C LEU A 15 0.63 -4.62 3.07
N GLU A 16 -0.55 -4.67 2.44
CA GLU A 16 -1.78 -5.12 3.10
C GLU A 16 -1.67 -6.59 3.54
N LYS A 17 -1.27 -7.46 2.63
CA LYS A 17 -1.26 -8.91 2.89
C LYS A 17 -0.16 -9.31 3.88
N GLN A 18 0.91 -8.57 3.97
CA GLN A 18 1.94 -8.79 4.98
C GLN A 18 1.37 -8.69 6.40
N VAL A 19 0.41 -7.80 6.61
CA VAL A 19 -0.22 -7.59 7.91
C VAL A 19 -1.44 -8.49 8.09
N THR A 20 -2.28 -8.61 7.06
CA THR A 20 -3.59 -9.29 7.19
C THR A 20 -3.53 -10.80 7.01
N VAL A 21 -2.57 -11.32 6.26
CA VAL A 21 -2.39 -12.77 6.04
C VAL A 21 -0.91 -13.17 6.16
N PRO A 22 -0.29 -12.93 7.32
CA PRO A 22 1.15 -13.12 7.47
C PRO A 22 1.60 -14.57 7.23
N ALA A 23 0.74 -15.55 7.48
CA ALA A 23 1.06 -16.97 7.24
C ALA A 23 1.24 -17.29 5.76
N SER A 24 0.63 -16.52 4.86
CA SER A 24 0.72 -16.71 3.41
C SER A 24 1.69 -15.75 2.73
N TYR A 25 2.29 -14.86 3.48
CA TYR A 25 3.21 -13.84 2.96
C TYR A 25 4.67 -14.31 3.16
N PRO A 26 5.59 -14.11 2.20
CA PRO A 26 5.47 -13.45 0.89
C PRO A 26 4.54 -14.18 -0.08
N LEU A 27 4.01 -13.45 -1.07
CA LEU A 27 2.98 -13.99 -1.95
C LEU A 27 3.54 -14.65 -3.20
N THR A 28 2.87 -15.73 -3.66
CA THR A 28 3.09 -16.27 -5.01
C THR A 28 2.55 -15.27 -6.04
N ILE A 29 2.92 -15.46 -7.31
CA ILE A 29 2.39 -14.60 -8.38
C ILE A 29 0.86 -14.73 -8.49
N SER A 30 0.31 -15.92 -8.32
CA SER A 30 -1.13 -16.16 -8.34
C SER A 30 -1.82 -15.42 -7.20
N SER A 31 -1.30 -15.51 -5.98
CA SER A 31 -1.85 -14.82 -4.81
C SER A 31 -1.73 -13.29 -4.95
N LEU A 32 -0.61 -12.82 -5.50
CA LEU A 32 -0.41 -11.40 -5.73
C LEU A 32 -1.42 -10.85 -6.75
N ARG A 33 -1.61 -11.56 -7.86
CA ARG A 33 -2.62 -11.19 -8.86
C ARG A 33 -4.02 -11.13 -8.24
N THR A 34 -4.39 -12.15 -7.47
CA THR A 34 -5.68 -12.19 -6.77
C THR A 34 -5.84 -10.99 -5.84
N ALA A 35 -4.79 -10.65 -5.08
CA ALA A 35 -4.81 -9.50 -4.19
C ALA A 35 -4.96 -8.18 -4.95
N CYS A 36 -4.28 -8.03 -6.10
CA CYS A 36 -4.38 -6.85 -6.94
C CYS A 36 -5.79 -6.66 -7.52
N ASN A 37 -6.45 -7.75 -7.88
CA ASN A 37 -7.74 -7.76 -8.57
C ASN A 37 -8.93 -7.87 -7.59
N GLN A 38 -8.67 -7.82 -6.31
CA GLN A 38 -9.70 -7.90 -5.27
C GLN A 38 -10.75 -6.81 -5.51
N THR A 39 -12.04 -7.14 -5.31
CA THR A 39 -13.14 -6.20 -5.56
C THR A 39 -13.45 -5.31 -4.36
N SER A 40 -12.99 -5.69 -3.17
CA SER A 40 -13.14 -4.90 -1.96
C SER A 40 -11.83 -4.21 -1.58
N SER A 41 -11.92 -3.08 -0.89
CA SER A 41 -10.76 -2.31 -0.42
C SER A 41 -9.80 -1.89 -1.52
N ARG A 42 -10.34 -1.68 -2.71
CA ARG A 42 -9.59 -1.26 -3.92
C ARG A 42 -10.38 -0.19 -4.67
N GLU A 43 -9.69 0.86 -5.11
CA GLU A 43 -10.27 1.90 -5.95
C GLU A 43 -9.22 2.38 -6.94
N PRO A 44 -9.40 2.20 -8.25
CA PRO A 44 -10.48 1.44 -8.88
C PRO A 44 -10.26 -0.08 -8.75
N VAL A 45 -11.30 -0.87 -9.01
CA VAL A 45 -11.15 -2.31 -9.18
C VAL A 45 -10.37 -2.55 -10.47
N MET A 46 -9.40 -3.45 -10.43
CA MET A 46 -8.57 -3.80 -11.59
C MET A 46 -8.75 -5.26 -11.98
N GLU A 47 -8.48 -5.55 -13.25
CA GLU A 47 -8.49 -6.90 -13.80
C GLU A 47 -7.16 -7.14 -14.51
N LEU A 48 -6.10 -7.27 -13.72
CA LEU A 48 -4.75 -7.46 -14.24
C LEU A 48 -4.52 -8.93 -14.57
N ASP A 49 -3.85 -9.20 -15.70
CA ASP A 49 -3.42 -10.54 -16.02
C ASP A 49 -2.10 -10.86 -15.31
N GLU A 50 -1.76 -12.13 -15.23
CA GLU A 50 -0.57 -12.59 -14.53
C GLU A 50 0.71 -12.00 -15.14
N ARG A 51 0.76 -11.91 -16.46
CA ARG A 51 1.93 -11.38 -17.16
C ARG A 51 2.20 -9.93 -16.80
N THR A 52 1.16 -9.10 -16.76
CA THR A 52 1.27 -7.70 -16.37
C THR A 52 1.78 -7.57 -14.93
N VAL A 53 1.22 -8.36 -14.02
CA VAL A 53 1.64 -8.36 -12.61
C VAL A 53 3.10 -8.79 -12.49
N GLU A 54 3.50 -9.86 -13.19
CA GLU A 54 4.87 -10.35 -13.15
C GLU A 54 5.88 -9.34 -13.71
N GLN A 55 5.57 -8.76 -14.86
CA GLN A 55 6.46 -7.76 -15.50
C GLN A 55 6.60 -6.52 -14.62
N THR A 56 5.51 -6.04 -14.05
CA THR A 56 5.54 -4.86 -13.18
C THR A 56 6.30 -5.16 -11.88
N ALA A 57 6.11 -6.34 -11.30
CA ALA A 57 6.84 -6.75 -10.12
C ALA A 57 8.35 -6.80 -10.37
N ARG A 58 8.78 -7.29 -11.54
CA ARG A 58 10.19 -7.30 -11.92
C ARG A 58 10.75 -5.89 -12.07
N ALA A 59 9.97 -4.97 -12.63
CA ALA A 59 10.37 -3.57 -12.73
C ALA A 59 10.53 -2.93 -11.34
N LEU A 60 9.65 -3.25 -10.41
CA LEU A 60 9.75 -2.81 -9.02
C LEU A 60 10.97 -3.40 -8.32
N LYS A 61 11.29 -4.66 -8.59
CA LYS A 61 12.50 -5.30 -8.07
C LYS A 61 13.75 -4.55 -8.57
N ASP A 62 13.79 -4.20 -9.85
CA ASP A 62 14.91 -3.47 -10.44
C ASP A 62 15.08 -2.08 -9.81
N GLN A 63 14.00 -1.48 -9.32
CA GLN A 63 14.02 -0.22 -8.59
C GLN A 63 14.37 -0.39 -7.10
N GLY A 64 14.51 -1.62 -6.62
CA GLY A 64 14.79 -1.90 -5.22
C GLY A 64 13.58 -1.83 -4.29
N LEU A 65 12.37 -1.79 -4.83
CA LEU A 65 11.13 -1.63 -4.07
C LEU A 65 10.43 -2.95 -3.75
N LEU A 66 10.92 -4.03 -4.32
CA LEU A 66 10.36 -5.37 -4.17
C LEU A 66 11.49 -6.38 -4.23
N ARG A 67 11.33 -7.49 -3.53
CA ARG A 67 12.28 -8.60 -3.52
C ARG A 67 11.57 -9.86 -3.95
N ILE A 68 12.23 -10.67 -4.77
CA ILE A 68 11.72 -11.99 -5.19
C ILE A 68 12.57 -13.04 -4.51
N VAL A 69 11.94 -13.94 -3.76
CA VAL A 69 12.63 -14.99 -3.00
C VAL A 69 12.10 -16.36 -3.38
N TRP A 70 12.94 -17.38 -3.24
CA TRP A 70 12.53 -18.77 -3.44
C TRP A 70 11.92 -19.31 -2.15
N SER A 71 10.85 -20.09 -2.29
CA SER A 71 10.28 -20.85 -1.18
C SER A 71 11.04 -22.16 -1.02
N ASP A 72 11.43 -22.50 0.21
CA ASP A 72 12.16 -23.74 0.52
C ASP A 72 11.26 -24.92 0.83
N THR A 73 9.92 -24.73 0.83
CA THR A 73 8.98 -25.78 1.20
C THR A 73 8.46 -26.52 -0.04
N GLY A 74 9.03 -27.71 -0.32
CA GLY A 74 8.56 -28.64 -1.34
C GLY A 74 8.86 -28.24 -2.77
N ARG A 75 8.05 -27.39 -3.39
CA ARG A 75 8.28 -26.86 -4.73
C ARG A 75 9.07 -25.55 -4.67
N ARG A 76 10.03 -25.41 -5.57
CA ARG A 76 10.70 -24.12 -5.77
C ARG A 76 9.70 -23.16 -6.40
N THR A 77 9.14 -22.29 -5.60
CA THR A 77 8.16 -21.30 -6.03
C THR A 77 8.69 -19.91 -5.72
N LEU A 78 8.58 -19.00 -6.69
CA LEU A 78 8.94 -17.60 -6.47
C LEU A 78 7.91 -16.94 -5.59
N LYS A 79 8.38 -16.18 -4.62
CA LYS A 79 7.57 -15.40 -3.68
C LYS A 79 7.97 -13.94 -3.77
N TYR A 80 6.97 -13.07 -3.64
CA TYR A 80 7.11 -11.63 -3.81
C TYR A 80 6.96 -10.92 -2.48
N HIS A 81 7.95 -10.10 -2.12
CA HIS A 81 8.02 -9.39 -0.85
C HIS A 81 8.33 -7.91 -1.10
N GLN A 82 7.53 -7.00 -0.51
CA GLN A 82 7.77 -5.57 -0.65
C GLN A 82 8.96 -5.13 0.23
N THR A 83 9.72 -4.17 -0.25
CA THR A 83 10.81 -3.53 0.50
C THR A 83 10.59 -2.02 0.64
N LEU A 84 9.43 -1.53 0.20
CA LEU A 84 9.11 -0.10 0.25
C LEU A 84 9.11 0.43 1.68
N SER A 85 8.56 -0.34 2.63
CA SER A 85 8.50 0.08 4.04
C SER A 85 9.88 0.24 4.67
N GLU A 86 10.83 -0.59 4.26
CA GLU A 86 12.22 -0.49 4.73
C GLU A 86 12.91 0.74 4.13
N ILE A 87 12.76 0.92 2.81
CA ILE A 87 13.38 2.03 2.08
C ILE A 87 12.88 3.38 2.57
N LEU A 88 11.59 3.49 2.87
CA LEU A 88 10.97 4.70 3.38
C LEU A 88 11.06 4.82 4.90
N ASP A 89 11.58 3.80 5.58
CA ASP A 89 11.66 3.75 7.05
C ASP A 89 10.31 4.09 7.70
N LEU A 90 9.29 3.31 7.36
CA LEU A 90 7.92 3.54 7.82
C LEU A 90 7.68 2.91 9.19
N ALA A 91 7.09 3.68 10.10
CA ALA A 91 6.50 3.14 11.32
C ALA A 91 5.23 2.36 10.98
N ASP A 92 4.73 1.53 11.89
CA ASP A 92 3.56 0.68 11.64
C ASP A 92 2.31 1.49 11.28
N ASP A 93 2.08 2.61 11.96
CA ASP A 93 0.94 3.49 11.67
C ASP A 93 1.08 4.17 10.30
N GLU A 94 2.28 4.60 9.96
CA GLU A 94 2.58 5.21 8.66
C GLU A 94 2.38 4.20 7.53
N ARG A 95 2.82 2.97 7.74
CA ARG A 95 2.63 1.89 6.78
C ARG A 95 1.15 1.63 6.53
N ALA A 96 0.33 1.60 7.58
CA ALA A 96 -1.11 1.40 7.46
C ALA A 96 -1.77 2.50 6.62
N VAL A 97 -1.46 3.76 6.90
CA VAL A 97 -1.98 4.91 6.17
C VAL A 97 -1.56 4.85 4.70
N LEU A 98 -0.28 4.63 4.45
CA LEU A 98 0.23 4.57 3.08
C LEU A 98 -0.41 3.44 2.28
N THR A 99 -0.61 2.27 2.92
CA THR A 99 -1.26 1.12 2.29
C THR A 99 -2.65 1.49 1.77
N VAL A 100 -3.48 2.14 2.58
CA VAL A 100 -4.83 2.54 2.18
C VAL A 100 -4.78 3.59 1.07
N LEU A 101 -3.88 4.57 1.17
CA LEU A 101 -3.75 5.59 0.13
C LEU A 101 -3.30 4.99 -1.21
N LEU A 102 -2.39 4.03 -1.20
CA LEU A 102 -1.96 3.33 -2.41
C LEU A 102 -3.07 2.51 -3.04
N LEU A 103 -3.90 1.84 -2.23
CA LEU A 103 -4.94 0.94 -2.71
C LEU A 103 -6.24 1.65 -3.09
N ARG A 104 -6.55 2.78 -2.46
CA ARG A 104 -7.87 3.42 -2.59
C ARG A 104 -7.82 4.89 -3.05
N GLY A 105 -6.65 5.46 -3.20
CA GLY A 105 -6.51 6.86 -3.60
C GLY A 105 -6.78 7.84 -2.45
N PRO A 106 -7.06 9.12 -2.77
CA PRO A 106 -7.22 10.15 -1.75
C PRO A 106 -8.30 9.84 -0.71
N GLN A 107 -7.99 10.08 0.55
CA GLN A 107 -8.87 9.78 1.69
C GLN A 107 -8.86 10.91 2.71
N THR A 108 -9.99 11.12 3.40
CA THR A 108 -10.04 11.96 4.59
C THR A 108 -9.45 11.21 5.79
N ALA A 109 -9.09 11.93 6.86
CA ALA A 109 -8.60 11.31 8.08
C ALA A 109 -9.63 10.34 8.69
N GLY A 110 -10.92 10.70 8.63
CA GLY A 110 -12.01 9.82 9.11
C GLY A 110 -12.11 8.54 8.31
N GLU A 111 -11.99 8.63 6.99
CA GLU A 111 -11.97 7.44 6.12
C GLU A 111 -10.76 6.56 6.41
N LEU A 112 -9.59 7.17 6.60
CA LEU A 112 -8.37 6.43 6.93
C LEU A 112 -8.51 5.69 8.26
N ARG A 113 -9.10 6.33 9.27
CA ARG A 113 -9.32 5.67 10.55
C ARG A 113 -10.15 4.40 10.39
N ALA A 114 -11.25 4.49 9.66
CA ALA A 114 -12.13 3.34 9.43
C ALA A 114 -11.44 2.24 8.60
N ARG A 115 -10.66 2.62 7.60
CA ARG A 115 -10.11 1.69 6.62
C ARG A 115 -8.75 1.11 6.99
N THR A 116 -8.12 1.60 8.05
CA THR A 116 -6.85 1.07 8.57
C THR A 116 -7.04 0.11 9.76
N GLU A 117 -8.27 -0.16 10.17
CA GLU A 117 -8.55 -0.90 11.40
C GLU A 117 -7.85 -2.26 11.46
N ARG A 118 -7.79 -2.97 10.35
CA ARG A 118 -7.13 -4.29 10.26
C ARG A 118 -5.62 -4.19 10.08
N LEU A 119 -5.09 -3.00 9.78
CA LEU A 119 -3.68 -2.76 9.53
C LEU A 119 -3.00 -2.15 10.75
N HIS A 120 -3.62 -1.16 11.35
CA HIS A 120 -3.17 -0.50 12.59
C HIS A 120 -4.38 0.20 13.21
N PRO A 121 -4.84 -0.24 14.39
CA PRO A 121 -6.05 0.32 15.00
C PRO A 121 -5.77 1.67 15.64
N PHE A 122 -6.08 2.75 14.94
CA PHE A 122 -6.01 4.09 15.52
C PHE A 122 -7.14 4.27 16.52
N THR A 123 -6.84 4.91 17.64
CA THR A 123 -7.81 5.15 18.70
C THR A 123 -8.88 6.14 18.23
N ASP A 124 -8.46 7.19 17.54
CA ASP A 124 -9.34 8.25 17.07
C ASP A 124 -8.76 8.93 15.82
N ARG A 125 -9.53 9.87 15.30
CA ARG A 125 -9.14 10.65 14.12
C ARG A 125 -7.91 11.51 14.39
N THR A 126 -7.74 12.01 15.60
CA THR A 126 -6.60 12.86 15.97
C THR A 126 -5.28 12.10 15.81
N GLU A 127 -5.23 10.82 16.16
CA GLU A 127 -4.05 10.01 15.95
C GLU A 127 -3.72 9.84 14.47
N VAL A 128 -4.74 9.69 13.62
CA VAL A 128 -4.55 9.61 12.17
C VAL A 128 -3.97 10.93 11.65
N GLU A 129 -4.53 12.04 12.09
CA GLU A 129 -4.06 13.37 11.68
C GLU A 129 -2.61 13.60 12.10
N ALA A 130 -2.24 13.18 13.30
CA ALA A 130 -0.85 13.28 13.78
C ALA A 130 0.10 12.44 12.93
N CYS A 131 -0.33 11.23 12.54
CA CYS A 131 0.44 10.35 11.65
C CYS A 131 0.65 11.02 10.28
N LEU A 132 -0.41 11.57 9.69
CA LEU A 132 -0.35 12.24 8.40
C LEU A 132 0.58 13.46 8.45
N GLU A 133 0.50 14.27 9.51
CA GLU A 133 1.39 15.41 9.70
C GLU A 133 2.85 14.98 9.80
N ARG A 134 3.13 13.90 10.53
CA ARG A 134 4.49 13.37 10.63
C ARG A 134 5.01 12.90 9.27
N MET A 135 4.18 12.25 8.46
CA MET A 135 4.54 11.82 7.11
C MET A 135 4.74 13.01 6.17
N HIS A 136 3.97 14.07 6.35
CA HIS A 136 4.09 15.28 5.55
C HIS A 136 5.36 16.09 5.89
N ARG A 137 5.80 16.06 7.13
CA ARG A 137 6.94 16.84 7.62
C ARG A 137 8.30 16.19 7.39
N ARG A 138 8.34 15.04 6.75
CA ARG A 138 9.61 14.41 6.38
C ARG A 138 10.38 15.29 5.39
N ASP A 139 11.71 15.12 5.33
CA ASP A 139 12.55 15.82 4.35
C ASP A 139 12.03 15.58 2.93
N GLN A 140 11.59 14.36 2.66
CA GLN A 140 10.85 14.02 1.44
C GLN A 140 9.42 13.64 1.87
N PRO A 141 8.47 14.56 1.77
CA PRO A 141 7.11 14.27 2.20
C PRO A 141 6.49 13.08 1.46
N LEU A 142 5.78 12.24 2.20
CA LEU A 142 5.11 11.06 1.64
C LEU A 142 3.64 11.30 1.35
N VAL A 143 3.05 12.31 1.96
CA VAL A 143 1.63 12.65 1.79
C VAL A 143 1.47 14.17 1.71
N GLN A 144 0.34 14.56 1.13
CA GLN A 144 -0.04 15.97 1.03
C GLN A 144 -1.53 16.11 1.26
N GLN A 145 -1.91 17.14 2.01
CA GLN A 145 -3.30 17.50 2.19
C GLN A 145 -3.79 18.24 0.94
N LEU A 146 -4.96 17.84 0.45
CA LEU A 146 -5.61 18.49 -0.68
C LEU A 146 -6.58 19.57 -0.18
N GLU A 147 -6.92 20.52 -1.05
CA GLU A 147 -7.95 21.49 -0.75
C GLU A 147 -9.29 20.79 -0.51
N ARG A 148 -10.14 21.39 0.33
CA ARG A 148 -11.48 20.85 0.58
C ARG A 148 -12.31 20.86 -0.70
N ARG A 149 -13.02 19.77 -0.92
CA ARG A 149 -13.99 19.69 -2.01
C ARG A 149 -15.19 20.58 -1.69
N PRO A 150 -15.85 21.18 -2.71
CA PRO A 150 -17.06 21.98 -2.49
C PRO A 150 -18.10 21.21 -1.66
N GLY A 151 -18.66 21.87 -0.63
CA GLY A 151 -19.65 21.28 0.25
C GLY A 151 -19.14 20.28 1.27
N ARG A 152 -17.82 20.09 1.39
CA ARG A 152 -17.20 19.18 2.36
C ARG A 152 -16.38 19.96 3.38
N GLN A 153 -16.39 19.50 4.63
CA GLN A 153 -15.61 20.12 5.71
C GLN A 153 -14.22 19.52 5.82
N ASP A 154 -14.07 18.23 5.48
CA ASP A 154 -12.83 17.51 5.65
C ASP A 154 -11.95 17.58 4.42
N HIS A 155 -10.64 17.72 4.65
CA HIS A 155 -9.63 17.61 3.60
C HIS A 155 -9.31 16.15 3.33
N ARG A 156 -9.05 15.86 2.08
CA ARG A 156 -8.49 14.56 1.71
C ARG A 156 -6.97 14.67 1.70
N TRP A 157 -6.33 13.53 1.88
CA TRP A 157 -4.88 13.40 1.78
C TRP A 157 -4.54 12.44 0.64
N VAL A 158 -3.43 12.70 -0.02
CA VAL A 158 -2.93 11.89 -1.13
C VAL A 158 -1.48 11.50 -0.84
N HIS A 159 -1.06 10.31 -1.32
CA HIS A 159 0.36 9.96 -1.27
C HIS A 159 1.12 10.67 -2.39
N LEU A 160 2.43 10.83 -2.21
CA LEU A 160 3.32 11.50 -3.15
C LEU A 160 4.30 10.54 -3.84
N LEU A 161 3.95 9.25 -3.93
CA LEU A 161 4.77 8.22 -4.56
C LEU A 161 4.41 8.01 -6.01
#